data_5e8fd324718567f732a3fa44bdf0e810
#
_entry.id   5e8fd324718567f732a3fa44bdf0e810
#
_cell.length_a   1.000
_cell.length_b   1.000
_cell.length_c   1.000
_cell.angle_alpha   90.00
_cell.angle_beta   90.00
_cell.angle_gamma   90.00
#
_symmetry.space_group_name_H-M   'P 1'
#
loop_
_entity.id
_entity.type
_entity.pdbx_description
1 polymer ?
#
loop_
_entity_poly.entity_id
_entity_poly.type
_entity_poly.pdbx_seq_one_letter_code
_entity_poly.pdbx_strand_id
1 'polypeptide(L)'
;MRIGKLSKYFLSLAIALATILSFHAVSVNAASVGTIKPSECSTHILTVYDETVGIGGSSRAHFYCGSINGGPQIEFSNDDLEVAVDDPFILHAYANPSLNSVDYEGRQKGDAEVTIYWKNKPEGTKYTFLLVQIK
;
A
#
# COMPACT_ATOMS: atom_id res chain seq x y z
N MET A 1 -7.17 57.77 38.04
CA MET A 1 -8.02 56.63 37.65
C MET A 1 -7.52 56.07 36.32
N ARG A 2 -6.78 54.96 36.35
CA ARG A 2 -6.08 54.37 35.16
C ARG A 2 -6.76 53.06 34.79
N ILE A 3 -7.91 53.09 34.14
CA ILE A 3 -8.63 51.88 33.69
C ILE A 3 -8.49 51.64 32.18
N GLY A 4 -7.80 52.53 31.44
CA GLY A 4 -7.78 52.50 29.97
C GLY A 4 -6.74 51.55 29.33
N LYS A 5 -5.81 50.96 30.08
CA LYS A 5 -4.71 50.16 29.48
C LYS A 5 -4.90 48.65 29.56
N LEU A 6 -5.67 48.14 30.49
CA LEU A 6 -5.91 46.70 30.63
C LEU A 6 -6.89 46.13 29.58
N SER A 7 -7.84 46.96 29.13
CA SER A 7 -8.85 46.55 28.16
C SER A 7 -8.25 46.17 26.77
N LYS A 8 -7.18 46.86 26.37
CA LYS A 8 -6.55 46.60 25.05
C LYS A 8 -5.81 45.28 25.00
N TYR A 9 -5.25 44.81 26.12
CA TYR A 9 -4.54 43.55 26.16
C TYR A 9 -5.48 42.35 26.28
N PHE A 10 -6.63 42.54 26.94
CA PHE A 10 -7.64 41.49 27.00
C PHE A 10 -8.31 41.23 25.63
N LEU A 11 -8.50 42.26 24.83
CA LEU A 11 -9.09 42.12 23.50
C LEU A 11 -8.13 41.40 22.52
N SER A 12 -6.82 41.74 22.60
CA SER A 12 -5.82 41.09 21.77
C SER A 12 -5.57 39.62 22.17
N LEU A 13 -5.69 39.30 23.45
CA LEU A 13 -5.55 37.90 23.92
C LEU A 13 -6.76 37.05 23.51
N ALA A 14 -7.97 37.61 23.53
CA ALA A 14 -9.19 36.92 23.10
C ALA A 14 -9.15 36.60 21.59
N ILE A 15 -8.63 37.52 20.77
CA ILE A 15 -8.49 37.32 19.32
C ILE A 15 -7.41 36.26 19.03
N ALA A 16 -6.30 36.23 19.77
CA ALA A 16 -5.26 35.25 19.63
C ALA A 16 -5.73 33.83 20.02
N LEU A 17 -6.58 33.71 21.05
CA LEU A 17 -7.18 32.43 21.44
C LEU A 17 -8.20 31.91 20.41
N ALA A 18 -8.97 32.81 19.80
CA ALA A 18 -9.97 32.45 18.79
C ALA A 18 -9.33 31.93 17.50
N THR A 19 -8.14 32.42 17.14
CA THR A 19 -7.42 31.96 15.95
C THR A 19 -6.73 30.59 16.14
N ILE A 20 -6.39 30.22 17.37
CA ILE A 20 -5.78 28.90 17.66
C ILE A 20 -6.81 27.76 17.61
N LEU A 21 -8.08 28.04 17.87
CA LEU A 21 -9.17 27.06 17.83
C LEU A 21 -9.71 26.75 16.42
N SER A 22 -9.24 27.46 15.39
CA SER A 22 -9.70 27.26 14.01
C SER A 22 -8.89 26.26 13.19
N PHE A 23 -7.80 25.73 13.73
CA PHE A 23 -7.15 24.56 13.18
C PHE A 23 -7.85 23.29 13.69
N HIS A 24 -9.11 23.14 13.34
CA HIS A 24 -9.66 21.80 13.26
C HIS A 24 -8.86 21.12 12.16
N ALA A 25 -7.93 20.24 12.56
CA ALA A 25 -7.43 19.24 11.68
C ALA A 25 -8.66 18.57 11.09
N VAL A 26 -8.96 18.86 9.85
CA VAL A 26 -9.83 18.01 9.05
C VAL A 26 -9.04 16.72 9.01
N SER A 27 -9.33 15.83 9.95
CA SER A 27 -8.99 14.43 9.79
C SER A 27 -9.79 14.02 8.55
N VAL A 28 -9.12 14.06 7.42
CA VAL A 28 -9.55 13.31 6.27
C VAL A 28 -9.56 11.87 6.79
N ASN A 29 -10.73 11.43 7.24
CA ASN A 29 -11.00 10.01 7.34
C ASN A 29 -10.76 9.50 5.92
N ALA A 30 -9.53 9.04 5.65
CA ALA A 30 -9.33 8.10 4.58
C ALA A 30 -10.32 6.98 4.93
N ALA A 31 -11.45 6.96 4.24
CA ALA A 31 -12.39 5.88 4.34
C ALA A 31 -11.52 4.63 4.19
N SER A 32 -11.55 3.74 5.16
CA SER A 32 -10.84 2.49 5.07
C SER A 32 -11.41 1.81 3.85
N VAL A 33 -10.68 1.88 2.77
CA VAL A 33 -11.06 1.22 1.53
C VAL A 33 -11.03 -0.25 1.88
N GLY A 34 -12.21 -0.87 2.00
CA GLY A 34 -12.36 -2.25 2.45
C GLY A 34 -11.58 -3.23 1.57
N THR A 35 -11.56 -4.48 1.96
CA THR A 35 -11.04 -5.56 1.13
C THR A 35 -12.16 -6.15 0.28
N ILE A 36 -11.81 -6.67 -0.91
CA ILE A 36 -12.72 -7.42 -1.80
C ILE A 36 -12.04 -8.72 -2.25
N LYS A 37 -12.84 -9.68 -2.68
CA LYS A 37 -12.32 -10.94 -3.23
C LYS A 37 -11.80 -10.77 -4.65
N PRO A 38 -10.84 -11.62 -5.10
CA PRO A 38 -10.32 -11.57 -6.46
C PRO A 38 -11.38 -11.66 -7.55
N SER A 39 -12.44 -12.45 -7.32
CA SER A 39 -13.55 -12.64 -8.26
C SER A 39 -14.44 -11.40 -8.46
N GLU A 40 -14.43 -10.49 -7.50
CA GLU A 40 -15.21 -9.26 -7.49
C GLU A 40 -14.49 -8.10 -8.22
N CYS A 41 -13.22 -8.30 -8.57
CA CYS A 41 -12.41 -7.29 -9.23
C CYS A 41 -12.11 -7.66 -10.69
N SER A 42 -12.44 -6.77 -11.60
CA SER A 42 -12.13 -6.95 -13.03
C SER A 42 -10.70 -6.57 -13.39
N THR A 43 -10.07 -5.69 -12.61
CA THR A 43 -8.73 -5.16 -12.87
C THR A 43 -7.90 -5.19 -11.59
N HIS A 44 -6.93 -6.11 -11.53
CA HIS A 44 -5.99 -6.21 -10.44
C HIS A 44 -4.77 -5.33 -10.72
N ILE A 45 -4.44 -4.47 -9.78
CA ILE A 45 -3.25 -3.61 -9.85
C ILE A 45 -2.29 -4.06 -8.76
N LEU A 46 -1.08 -4.43 -9.17
CA LEU A 46 0.02 -4.75 -8.27
C LEU A 46 0.73 -3.46 -7.88
N THR A 47 0.93 -3.26 -6.59
CA THR A 47 1.79 -2.21 -6.06
C THR A 47 3.11 -2.81 -5.62
N VAL A 48 4.18 -2.31 -6.16
CA VAL A 48 5.55 -2.62 -5.74
C VAL A 48 6.05 -1.49 -4.87
N TYR A 49 6.40 -1.79 -3.63
CA TYR A 49 6.93 -0.79 -2.70
C TYR A 49 8.42 -0.58 -2.85
N ASP A 50 9.13 -1.63 -3.28
CA ASP A 50 10.58 -1.57 -3.49
C ASP A 50 10.95 -2.51 -4.65
N GLU A 51 11.48 -1.95 -5.72
CA GLU A 51 11.94 -2.72 -6.89
C GLU A 51 13.38 -3.21 -6.71
N THR A 52 14.06 -2.72 -5.70
CA THR A 52 15.44 -3.10 -5.39
C THR A 52 15.49 -3.71 -4.00
N VAL A 53 15.93 -4.96 -3.93
CA VAL A 53 16.08 -5.71 -2.66
C VAL A 53 17.54 -6.06 -2.46
N GLY A 54 18.05 -5.89 -1.25
CA GLY A 54 19.38 -6.34 -0.88
C GLY A 54 19.44 -7.86 -0.74
N ILE A 55 20.63 -8.45 -0.83
CA ILE A 55 20.84 -9.87 -0.53
C ILE A 55 20.46 -10.10 0.95
N GLY A 56 19.58 -11.06 1.21
CA GLY A 56 19.00 -11.31 2.53
C GLY A 56 17.92 -10.32 2.96
N GLY A 57 17.66 -9.31 2.13
CA GLY A 57 16.56 -8.38 2.33
C GLY A 57 15.25 -8.94 1.81
N SER A 58 14.15 -8.42 2.33
CA SER A 58 12.80 -8.79 1.91
C SER A 58 11.95 -7.58 1.58
N SER A 59 10.99 -7.75 0.71
CA SER A 59 9.98 -6.75 0.40
C SER A 59 8.63 -7.39 0.12
N ARG A 60 7.63 -6.57 -0.16
CA ARG A 60 6.23 -7.01 -0.23
C ARG A 60 5.47 -6.23 -1.29
N ALA A 61 4.61 -6.92 -2.03
CA ALA A 61 3.69 -6.33 -2.98
C ALA A 61 2.24 -6.64 -2.61
N HIS A 62 1.36 -5.67 -2.79
CA HIS A 62 -0.07 -5.81 -2.55
C HIS A 62 -0.86 -5.61 -3.84
N PHE A 63 -2.05 -6.20 -3.89
CA PHE A 63 -2.98 -6.03 -4.99
C PHE A 63 -4.14 -5.12 -4.60
N TYR A 64 -4.53 -4.27 -5.55
CA TYR A 64 -5.67 -3.38 -5.43
C TYR A 64 -6.62 -3.55 -6.63
N CYS A 65 -7.89 -3.29 -6.42
CA CYS A 65 -8.87 -3.29 -7.48
C CYS A 65 -9.02 -1.91 -8.10
N GLY A 66 -8.73 -1.81 -9.39
CA GLY A 66 -8.97 -0.62 -10.21
C GLY A 66 -8.04 0.56 -9.97
N SER A 67 -7.55 0.78 -8.76
CA SER A 67 -6.67 1.91 -8.44
C SER A 67 -5.88 1.68 -7.16
N ILE A 68 -4.59 2.02 -7.16
CA ILE A 68 -3.73 1.99 -5.97
C ILE A 68 -4.16 3.07 -4.95
N ASN A 69 -4.58 4.24 -5.45
CA ASN A 69 -4.88 5.43 -4.64
C ASN A 69 -6.36 5.55 -4.25
N GLY A 70 -7.06 4.47 -4.01
CA GLY A 70 -8.47 4.52 -3.62
C GLY A 70 -9.26 3.27 -3.96
N GLY A 71 -8.63 2.30 -4.61
CA GLY A 71 -9.21 0.98 -4.81
C GLY A 71 -9.14 0.12 -3.55
N PRO A 72 -10.09 -0.79 -3.34
CA PRO A 72 -10.03 -1.75 -2.25
C PRO A 72 -8.86 -2.71 -2.46
N GLN A 73 -8.23 -3.12 -1.35
CA GLN A 73 -7.20 -4.14 -1.37
C GLN A 73 -7.84 -5.51 -1.67
N ILE A 74 -7.17 -6.32 -2.45
CA ILE A 74 -7.67 -7.65 -2.79
C ILE A 74 -7.22 -8.63 -1.72
N GLU A 75 -8.21 -9.22 -1.04
CA GLU A 75 -8.02 -10.30 -0.08
C GLU A 75 -8.07 -11.64 -0.82
N PHE A 76 -7.02 -12.44 -0.71
CA PHE A 76 -6.91 -13.71 -1.41
C PHE A 76 -6.47 -14.85 -0.50
N SER A 77 -6.72 -16.06 -0.93
CA SER A 77 -6.27 -17.31 -0.32
C SER A 77 -5.17 -17.98 -1.16
N ASN A 78 -4.54 -19.02 -0.65
CA ASN A 78 -3.57 -19.82 -1.40
C ASN A 78 -4.17 -20.51 -2.64
N ASP A 79 -5.49 -20.68 -2.65
CA ASP A 79 -6.20 -21.29 -3.78
C ASP A 79 -6.47 -20.30 -4.91
N ASP A 80 -6.38 -19.01 -4.64
CA ASP A 80 -6.67 -17.97 -5.63
C ASP A 80 -5.45 -17.59 -6.48
N LEU A 81 -4.24 -17.80 -5.96
CA LEU A 81 -3.02 -17.21 -6.47
C LEU A 81 -1.88 -18.24 -6.54
N GLU A 82 -1.11 -18.20 -7.63
CA GLU A 82 0.15 -18.89 -7.78
C GLU A 82 1.26 -17.91 -8.10
N VAL A 83 2.42 -18.09 -7.46
CA VAL A 83 3.62 -17.27 -7.66
C VAL A 83 4.70 -18.13 -8.27
N ALA A 84 5.23 -17.69 -9.40
CA ALA A 84 6.37 -18.32 -10.08
C ALA A 84 7.53 -17.32 -10.17
N VAL A 85 8.74 -17.81 -9.99
CA VAL A 85 9.98 -17.03 -10.12
C VAL A 85 10.81 -17.68 -11.20
N ASP A 86 11.33 -16.91 -12.13
CA ASP A 86 12.15 -17.39 -13.26
C ASP A 86 13.51 -17.92 -12.79
N ASP A 87 14.12 -17.26 -11.79
CA ASP A 87 15.37 -17.70 -11.17
C ASP A 87 15.25 -17.78 -9.62
N PRO A 88 14.90 -18.96 -9.08
CA PRO A 88 14.74 -19.16 -7.64
C PRO A 88 16.07 -19.11 -6.86
N PHE A 89 17.22 -19.09 -7.51
CA PHE A 89 18.51 -18.88 -6.86
C PHE A 89 18.75 -17.41 -6.55
N ILE A 90 18.23 -16.51 -7.40
CA ILE A 90 18.34 -15.07 -7.23
C ILE A 90 17.28 -14.54 -6.26
N LEU A 91 16.04 -15.01 -6.41
CA LEU A 91 14.88 -14.50 -5.66
C LEU A 91 13.98 -15.65 -5.20
N HIS A 92 13.52 -15.56 -3.97
CA HIS A 92 12.40 -16.36 -3.47
C HIS A 92 11.16 -15.48 -3.33
N ALA A 93 10.04 -15.90 -3.91
CA ALA A 93 8.77 -15.22 -3.76
C ALA A 93 7.65 -16.21 -3.45
N TYR A 94 6.68 -15.77 -2.65
CA TYR A 94 5.56 -16.61 -2.25
C TYR A 94 4.33 -15.77 -1.92
N ALA A 95 3.15 -16.36 -2.08
CA ALA A 95 1.90 -15.76 -1.64
C ALA A 95 1.80 -15.77 -0.11
N ASN A 96 1.39 -14.65 0.46
CA ASN A 96 1.14 -14.49 1.90
C ASN A 96 -0.30 -14.01 2.13
N PRO A 97 -1.29 -14.91 2.14
CA PRO A 97 -2.69 -14.53 2.29
C PRO A 97 -3.02 -13.84 3.61
N SER A 98 -2.30 -14.16 4.68
CA SER A 98 -2.53 -13.54 5.99
C SER A 98 -2.24 -12.04 6.01
N LEU A 99 -1.43 -11.56 5.06
CA LEU A 99 -1.09 -10.15 4.88
C LEU A 99 -1.59 -9.59 3.54
N ASN A 100 -2.37 -10.36 2.80
CA ASN A 100 -2.86 -10.01 1.46
C ASN A 100 -1.74 -9.51 0.52
N SER A 101 -0.62 -10.22 0.52
CA SER A 101 0.60 -9.82 -0.19
C SER A 101 1.30 -10.97 -0.89
N VAL A 102 2.16 -10.62 -1.83
CA VAL A 102 3.25 -11.47 -2.30
C VAL A 102 4.52 -10.96 -1.64
N ASP A 103 5.11 -11.80 -0.83
CA ASP A 103 6.37 -11.51 -0.14
C ASP A 103 7.53 -12.08 -0.97
N TYR A 104 8.64 -11.35 -1.03
CA TYR A 104 9.82 -11.79 -1.76
C TYR A 104 11.11 -11.42 -1.03
N GLU A 105 12.14 -12.27 -1.20
CA GLU A 105 13.43 -12.19 -0.54
C GLU A 105 14.56 -12.36 -1.54
N GLY A 106 15.51 -11.43 -1.54
CA GLY A 106 16.72 -11.50 -2.36
C GLY A 106 17.71 -12.51 -1.82
N ARG A 107 18.14 -13.45 -2.66
CA ARG A 107 19.10 -14.53 -2.30
C ARG A 107 20.47 -14.30 -2.86
N GLN A 108 20.54 -13.87 -4.10
CA GLN A 108 21.77 -13.64 -4.84
C GLN A 108 21.64 -12.37 -5.68
N LYS A 109 22.76 -11.73 -5.96
CA LYS A 109 22.78 -10.57 -6.86
C LYS A 109 22.34 -10.94 -8.26
N GLY A 110 21.43 -10.14 -8.82
CA GLY A 110 20.90 -10.32 -10.17
C GLY A 110 19.52 -9.71 -10.31
N ASP A 111 18.91 -9.97 -11.45
CA ASP A 111 17.55 -9.58 -11.75
C ASP A 111 16.69 -10.86 -11.81
N ALA A 112 15.51 -10.82 -11.25
CA ALA A 112 14.55 -11.93 -11.29
C ALA A 112 13.15 -11.40 -11.63
N GLU A 113 12.42 -12.20 -12.39
CA GLU A 113 11.03 -11.93 -12.75
C GLU A 113 10.10 -12.80 -11.92
N VAL A 114 9.12 -12.16 -11.30
CA VAL A 114 8.04 -12.83 -10.59
C VAL A 114 6.77 -12.76 -11.42
N THR A 115 6.25 -13.90 -11.78
CA THR A 115 4.96 -14.02 -12.47
C THR A 115 3.90 -14.49 -11.48
N ILE A 116 2.76 -13.81 -11.48
CA ILE A 116 1.65 -14.09 -10.60
C ILE A 116 0.44 -14.51 -11.41
N TYR A 117 -0.11 -15.67 -11.08
CA TYR A 117 -1.26 -16.26 -11.76
C TYR A 117 -2.46 -16.30 -10.83
N TRP A 118 -3.58 -15.75 -11.29
CA TRP A 118 -4.86 -15.90 -10.62
C TRP A 118 -5.54 -17.18 -11.10
N LYS A 119 -5.63 -18.20 -10.23
CA LYS A 119 -6.09 -19.55 -10.60
C LYS A 119 -7.55 -19.64 -11.04
N ASN A 120 -8.42 -18.85 -10.43
CA ASN A 120 -9.88 -18.96 -10.57
C ASN A 120 -10.48 -17.89 -11.49
N LYS A 121 -9.72 -17.40 -12.48
CA LYS A 121 -10.25 -16.47 -13.47
C LYS A 121 -10.57 -17.20 -14.77
N PRO A 122 -11.73 -16.89 -15.41
CA PRO A 122 -12.06 -17.41 -16.74
C PRO A 122 -11.03 -16.97 -17.78
N GLU A 123 -11.10 -17.56 -18.97
CA GLU A 123 -10.22 -17.28 -20.11
C GLU A 123 -9.92 -15.77 -20.24
N GLY A 124 -8.65 -15.41 -20.24
CA GLY A 124 -8.17 -14.03 -20.16
C GLY A 124 -7.56 -13.67 -18.82
N THR A 125 -7.11 -14.67 -18.04
CA THR A 125 -6.36 -14.49 -16.79
C THR A 125 -5.27 -13.45 -16.96
N LYS A 126 -5.36 -12.35 -16.22
CA LYS A 126 -4.35 -11.30 -16.26
C LYS A 126 -3.14 -11.77 -15.47
N TYR A 127 -2.02 -11.84 -16.16
CA TYR A 127 -0.72 -12.06 -15.55
C TYR A 127 -0.23 -10.72 -15.02
N THR A 128 0.26 -10.73 -13.80
CA THR A 128 0.95 -9.59 -13.21
C THR A 128 2.42 -9.92 -13.11
N PHE A 129 3.26 -9.07 -13.63
CA PHE A 129 4.70 -9.24 -13.61
C PHE A 129 5.32 -8.29 -12.60
N LEU A 130 6.30 -8.79 -11.89
CA LEU A 130 7.13 -8.02 -10.98
C LEU A 130 8.59 -8.30 -11.34
N LEU A 131 9.30 -7.28 -11.79
CA LEU A 131 10.75 -7.37 -11.99
C LEU A 131 11.44 -6.86 -10.72
N VAL A 132 12.25 -7.71 -10.13
CA VAL A 132 12.99 -7.38 -8.89
C VAL A 132 14.48 -7.42 -9.15
N GLN A 133 15.15 -6.33 -8.83
CA GLN A 133 16.61 -6.25 -8.89
C GLN A 133 17.19 -6.49 -7.49
N ILE A 134 18.11 -7.44 -7.38
CA ILE A 134 18.83 -7.76 -6.15
C ILE A 134 20.26 -7.21 -6.26
N LYS A 135 20.62 -6.34 -5.31
CA LYS A 135 21.92 -5.66 -5.24
C LYS A 135 22.79 -6.13 -4.09
#